data_c2dc2f52237eba9b2b0ea303f9a4cd91
#
_entry.id   c2dc2f52237eba9b2b0ea303f9a4cd91
#
_cell.length_a   1.000
_cell.length_b   1.000
_cell.length_c   1.000
_cell.angle_alpha   90.00
_cell.angle_beta   90.00
_cell.angle_gamma   90.00
#
_symmetry.space_group_name_H-M   'P 1'
#
loop_
_entity.id
_entity.type
_entity.pdbx_description
1 polymer ?
#
loop_
_entity_poly.entity_id
_entity_poly.type
_entity_poly.pdbx_seq_one_letter_code
_entity_poly.pdbx_strand_id
1 'polypeptide(L)'
;MAKISITALRHSAFYTPLLITIAGGHLERVGLDPEYQPATPERPANDRLRSGECHVSQSAVATSFASLEQGVSPDIVHFAQINARDGFFIAGRDAEPDFSWKHLKGKRVLVDHFFQPLAMFRFALKAQGMVLDDIQVIDAGDVSAIEQAFRNGDADYVHLQGPAPQQLEQDGLAHVVASVGEAVGPVAFSSLCATRAWLDTEMALAFMQAYQEGLAFAVSAPADELAAMEQSAGFFTGIDRQVLSKTIATYQALGCWRTDPTIRKSEYERLLDVFMYSGDISRRHTYESVIVPPPGYSGKQ
;
A
#
# COMPACT_ATOMS: atom_id res chain seq x y z
N MET A 1 -25.99 15.34 1.12
CA MET A 1 -24.95 14.39 1.54
C MET A 1 -23.94 15.13 2.41
N ALA A 2 -23.43 14.50 3.46
CA ALA A 2 -22.38 15.08 4.28
C ALA A 2 -21.03 14.94 3.53
N LYS A 3 -20.22 16.00 3.50
CA LYS A 3 -18.91 15.95 2.86
C LYS A 3 -17.95 15.08 3.68
N ILE A 4 -17.24 14.17 3.00
CA ILE A 4 -16.15 13.39 3.58
C ILE A 4 -14.86 13.65 2.81
N SER A 5 -13.82 14.10 3.50
CA SER A 5 -12.50 14.33 2.91
C SER A 5 -11.60 13.14 3.21
N ILE A 6 -11.02 12.58 2.14
CA ILE A 6 -10.18 11.38 2.15
C ILE A 6 -8.82 11.72 1.56
N THR A 7 -7.75 11.25 2.17
CA THR A 7 -6.39 11.40 1.66
C THR A 7 -5.66 10.07 1.57
N ALA A 8 -4.52 10.06 0.91
CA ALA A 8 -3.64 8.91 0.82
C ALA A 8 -2.18 9.37 0.83
N LEU A 9 -1.28 8.59 1.42
CA LEU A 9 0.16 8.85 1.37
C LEU A 9 0.71 8.71 -0.05
N ARG A 10 0.15 7.79 -0.84
CA ARG A 10 0.47 7.59 -2.25
C ARG A 10 -0.81 7.33 -3.03
N HIS A 11 -0.84 7.75 -4.29
CA HIS A 11 -1.87 7.37 -5.23
C HIS A 11 -1.36 6.19 -6.06
N SER A 12 -1.98 5.01 -5.91
CA SER A 12 -1.53 3.77 -6.54
C SER A 12 -2.71 2.80 -6.71
N ALA A 13 -2.69 2.01 -7.79
CA ALA A 13 -3.62 0.91 -8.01
C ALA A 13 -3.57 -0.17 -6.91
N PHE A 14 -2.53 -0.15 -6.07
CA PHE A 14 -2.45 -1.00 -4.89
C PHE A 14 -3.55 -0.70 -3.86
N TYR A 15 -4.16 0.49 -3.94
CA TYR A 15 -5.24 0.94 -3.05
C TYR A 15 -6.62 0.90 -3.72
N THR A 16 -6.79 0.11 -4.77
CA THR A 16 -8.07 -0.11 -5.48
C THR A 16 -9.27 -0.30 -4.54
N PRO A 17 -9.21 -1.03 -3.39
CA PRO A 17 -10.35 -1.11 -2.49
C PRO A 17 -10.87 0.25 -2.01
N LEU A 18 -9.98 1.19 -1.67
CA LEU A 18 -10.36 2.54 -1.28
C LEU A 18 -10.84 3.35 -2.49
N LEU A 19 -10.12 3.26 -3.62
CA LEU A 19 -10.46 4.01 -4.84
C LEU A 19 -11.82 3.56 -5.42
N ILE A 20 -12.12 2.27 -5.39
CA ILE A 20 -13.43 1.73 -5.80
C ILE A 20 -14.55 2.10 -4.81
N THR A 21 -14.25 2.21 -3.52
CA THR A 21 -15.23 2.74 -2.56
C THR A 21 -15.71 4.14 -2.97
N ILE A 22 -14.82 4.94 -3.56
CA ILE A 22 -15.13 6.28 -4.10
C ILE A 22 -15.75 6.15 -5.50
N ALA A 23 -15.03 5.56 -6.45
CA ALA A 23 -15.43 5.49 -7.87
C ALA A 23 -16.72 4.69 -8.11
N GLY A 24 -17.02 3.72 -7.27
CA GLY A 24 -18.23 2.87 -7.35
C GLY A 24 -19.48 3.48 -6.73
N GLY A 25 -19.42 4.72 -6.24
CA GLY A 25 -20.57 5.39 -5.63
C GLY A 25 -21.01 4.75 -4.29
N HIS A 26 -20.10 4.00 -3.61
CA HIS A 26 -20.46 3.36 -2.35
C HIS A 26 -20.66 4.38 -1.23
N LEU A 27 -19.91 5.47 -1.24
CA LEU A 27 -20.04 6.55 -0.25
C LEU A 27 -21.34 7.34 -0.43
N GLU A 28 -21.71 7.64 -1.67
CA GLU A 28 -22.94 8.35 -1.97
C GLU A 28 -24.20 7.55 -1.54
N ARG A 29 -24.15 6.21 -1.65
CA ARG A 29 -25.25 5.34 -1.20
C ARG A 29 -25.51 5.41 0.30
N VAL A 30 -24.51 5.75 1.09
CA VAL A 30 -24.64 5.96 2.54
C VAL A 30 -24.74 7.43 2.94
N GLY A 31 -24.96 8.33 1.96
CA GLY A 31 -25.21 9.76 2.19
C GLY A 31 -23.93 10.59 2.37
N LEU A 32 -22.76 10.08 1.97
CA LEU A 32 -21.49 10.78 2.01
C LEU A 32 -21.12 11.30 0.61
N ASP A 33 -20.55 12.51 0.56
CA ASP A 33 -20.06 13.17 -0.66
C ASP A 33 -18.52 13.20 -0.59
N PRO A 34 -17.78 12.32 -1.33
CA PRO A 34 -16.34 12.18 -1.17
C PRO A 34 -15.53 13.26 -1.88
N GLU A 35 -14.56 13.82 -1.17
CA GLU A 35 -13.44 14.56 -1.73
C GLU A 35 -12.14 13.78 -1.49
N TYR A 36 -11.45 13.39 -2.57
CA TYR A 36 -10.19 12.66 -2.49
C TYR A 36 -9.02 13.49 -3.00
N GLN A 37 -7.98 13.63 -2.18
CA GLN A 37 -6.74 14.29 -2.56
C GLN A 37 -5.54 13.59 -1.90
N PRO A 38 -4.53 13.13 -2.68
CA PRO A 38 -3.28 12.62 -2.13
C PRO A 38 -2.60 13.66 -1.24
N ALA A 39 -1.89 13.19 -0.23
CA ALA A 39 -1.06 14.04 0.61
C ALA A 39 0.16 14.55 -0.17
N THR A 40 0.65 15.73 0.21
CA THR A 40 1.89 16.30 -0.32
C THR A 40 2.83 16.64 0.85
N PRO A 41 4.13 16.89 0.59
CA PRO A 41 5.04 17.32 1.65
C PRO A 41 4.57 18.58 2.39
N GLU A 42 3.90 19.51 1.69
CA GLU A 42 3.37 20.77 2.26
C GLU A 42 2.06 20.56 3.04
N ARG A 43 1.35 19.47 2.74
CA ARG A 43 0.08 19.09 3.38
C ARG A 43 0.09 17.62 3.79
N PRO A 44 0.86 17.27 4.86
CA PRO A 44 0.98 15.89 5.33
C PRO A 44 -0.37 15.34 5.81
N ALA A 45 -0.59 14.04 5.56
CA ALA A 45 -1.86 13.38 5.89
C ALA A 45 -2.22 13.48 7.38
N ASN A 46 -1.23 13.30 8.26
CA ASN A 46 -1.46 13.34 9.71
C ASN A 46 -1.87 14.74 10.21
N ASP A 47 -1.31 15.81 9.63
CA ASP A 47 -1.67 17.18 10.02
C ASP A 47 -3.09 17.52 9.55
N ARG A 48 -3.48 17.06 8.36
CA ARG A 48 -4.85 17.20 7.84
C ARG A 48 -5.87 16.42 8.68
N LEU A 49 -5.51 15.22 9.18
CA LEU A 49 -6.36 14.46 10.09
C LEU A 49 -6.53 15.18 11.44
N ARG A 50 -5.44 15.71 12.02
CA ARG A 50 -5.48 16.43 13.31
C ARG A 50 -6.25 17.74 13.25
N SER A 51 -6.15 18.46 12.13
CA SER A 51 -6.88 19.72 11.93
C SER A 51 -8.36 19.51 11.60
N GLY A 52 -8.78 18.27 11.30
CA GLY A 52 -10.14 17.98 10.82
C GLY A 52 -10.37 18.37 9.35
N GLU A 53 -9.34 18.77 8.63
CA GLU A 53 -9.41 19.01 7.18
C GLU A 53 -9.66 17.70 6.41
N CYS A 54 -9.18 16.60 6.93
CA CYS A 54 -9.37 15.27 6.39
C CYS A 54 -9.95 14.34 7.47
N HIS A 55 -10.84 13.45 7.07
CA HIS A 55 -11.49 12.50 7.97
C HIS A 55 -10.80 11.14 8.01
N VAL A 56 -10.36 10.64 6.85
CA VAL A 56 -9.74 9.32 6.68
C VAL A 56 -8.50 9.43 5.80
N SER A 57 -7.46 8.69 6.16
CA SER A 57 -6.27 8.55 5.31
C SER A 57 -5.94 7.09 5.04
N GLN A 58 -5.56 6.79 3.79
CA GLN A 58 -4.72 5.62 3.53
C GLN A 58 -3.33 5.90 4.09
N SER A 59 -2.83 4.97 4.89
CA SER A 59 -1.53 5.04 5.54
C SER A 59 -0.97 3.63 5.77
N ALA A 60 0.04 3.52 6.59
CA ALA A 60 0.61 2.26 7.05
C ALA A 60 0.78 2.29 8.57
N VAL A 61 0.52 1.17 9.24
CA VAL A 61 0.67 1.06 10.70
C VAL A 61 2.08 1.47 11.16
N ALA A 62 3.08 1.17 10.35
CA ALA A 62 4.48 1.52 10.63
C ALA A 62 4.73 3.03 10.79
N THR A 63 3.89 3.90 10.21
CA THR A 63 4.04 5.35 10.38
C THR A 63 3.89 5.82 11.82
N SER A 64 3.29 4.99 12.69
CA SER A 64 3.16 5.25 14.12
C SER A 64 4.39 4.84 14.95
N PHE A 65 5.31 4.06 14.39
CA PHE A 65 6.42 3.48 15.14
C PHE A 65 7.40 4.53 15.69
N ALA A 66 7.68 5.56 14.91
CA ALA A 66 8.58 6.63 15.38
C ALA A 66 8.06 7.32 16.66
N SER A 67 6.76 7.55 16.78
CA SER A 67 6.14 8.11 17.99
C SER A 67 6.22 7.11 19.15
N LEU A 68 5.96 5.84 18.89
CA LEU A 68 6.03 4.79 19.92
C LEU A 68 7.45 4.56 20.44
N GLU A 69 8.48 4.66 19.60
CA GLU A 69 9.89 4.60 20.03
C GLU A 69 10.23 5.74 20.98
N GLN A 70 9.61 6.90 20.80
CA GLN A 70 9.72 8.07 21.68
C GLN A 70 8.83 7.99 22.94
N GLY A 71 8.04 6.91 23.09
CA GLY A 71 7.11 6.76 24.21
C GLY A 71 5.84 7.60 24.11
N VAL A 72 5.54 8.13 22.90
CA VAL A 72 4.34 8.93 22.64
C VAL A 72 3.24 8.04 22.10
N SER A 73 2.06 8.06 22.74
CA SER A 73 0.88 7.36 22.22
C SER A 73 0.32 8.09 20.99
N PRO A 74 0.13 7.40 19.86
CA PRO A 74 -0.43 8.01 18.67
C PRO A 74 -1.90 8.46 18.87
N ASP A 75 -2.21 9.66 18.43
CA ASP A 75 -3.57 10.22 18.37
C ASP A 75 -4.34 9.74 17.13
N ILE A 76 -3.61 9.37 16.09
CA ILE A 76 -4.13 8.74 14.88
C ILE A 76 -3.94 7.23 15.02
N VAL A 77 -4.99 6.47 14.77
CA VAL A 77 -5.00 5.01 14.88
C VAL A 77 -5.49 4.36 13.59
N HIS A 78 -5.05 3.14 13.36
CA HIS A 78 -5.40 2.35 12.18
C HIS A 78 -6.60 1.45 12.52
N PHE A 79 -7.63 1.46 11.67
CA PHE A 79 -8.89 0.81 11.98
C PHE A 79 -9.37 -0.20 10.93
N ALA A 80 -8.84 -0.13 9.71
CA ALA A 80 -9.21 -1.08 8.67
C ALA A 80 -8.02 -1.40 7.75
N GLN A 81 -7.88 -2.66 7.37
CA GLN A 81 -6.87 -3.14 6.43
C GLN A 81 -7.24 -2.73 5.01
N ILE A 82 -6.27 -2.30 4.21
CA ILE A 82 -6.37 -2.22 2.76
C ILE A 82 -5.58 -3.38 2.16
N ASN A 83 -4.29 -3.46 2.45
CA ASN A 83 -3.41 -4.46 1.87
C ASN A 83 -2.80 -5.37 2.94
N ALA A 84 -3.02 -6.67 2.76
CA ALA A 84 -2.53 -7.74 3.63
C ALA A 84 -1.20 -8.35 3.14
N ARG A 85 -0.59 -7.77 2.12
CA ARG A 85 0.72 -8.12 1.55
C ARG A 85 1.41 -6.87 1.03
N ASP A 86 2.72 -6.97 0.79
CA ASP A 86 3.48 -5.97 0.05
C ASP A 86 3.05 -5.95 -1.43
N GLY A 87 3.01 -4.77 -2.05
CA GLY A 87 2.60 -4.56 -3.44
C GLY A 87 3.75 -4.20 -4.38
N PHE A 88 4.99 -4.38 -3.94
CA PHE A 88 6.16 -4.11 -4.76
C PHE A 88 6.61 -5.34 -5.54
N PHE A 89 7.21 -5.07 -6.68
CA PHE A 89 7.74 -6.07 -7.59
C PHE A 89 9.21 -5.79 -7.90
N ILE A 90 9.92 -6.85 -8.26
CA ILE A 90 11.22 -6.76 -8.93
C ILE A 90 10.97 -6.95 -10.42
N ALA A 91 11.43 -6.01 -11.21
CA ALA A 91 11.44 -6.13 -12.65
C ALA A 91 12.89 -6.08 -13.17
N GLY A 92 13.25 -6.99 -14.05
CA GLY A 92 14.55 -7.10 -14.69
C GLY A 92 14.48 -6.68 -16.15
N ARG A 93 15.62 -6.40 -16.77
CA ARG A 93 15.68 -6.04 -18.18
C ARG A 93 15.37 -7.20 -19.11
N ASP A 94 15.76 -8.39 -18.71
CA ASP A 94 15.59 -9.61 -19.48
C ASP A 94 14.47 -10.47 -18.87
N ALA A 95 13.84 -11.29 -19.71
CA ALA A 95 12.90 -12.30 -19.25
C ALA A 95 13.67 -13.42 -18.54
N GLU A 96 13.32 -13.70 -17.31
CA GLU A 96 13.93 -14.74 -16.49
C GLU A 96 12.86 -15.71 -15.98
N PRO A 97 12.41 -16.69 -16.79
CA PRO A 97 11.37 -17.64 -16.39
C PRO A 97 11.74 -18.48 -15.16
N ASP A 98 13.04 -18.70 -14.95
CA ASP A 98 13.59 -19.42 -13.79
C ASP A 98 14.24 -18.45 -12.78
N PHE A 99 13.66 -17.25 -12.62
CA PHE A 99 14.21 -16.25 -11.71
C PHE A 99 14.36 -16.80 -10.29
N SER A 100 15.53 -16.51 -9.72
CA SER A 100 15.82 -16.70 -8.31
C SER A 100 16.33 -15.38 -7.73
N TRP A 101 15.94 -15.05 -6.52
CA TRP A 101 16.44 -13.85 -5.82
C TRP A 101 17.96 -13.75 -5.81
N LYS A 102 18.67 -14.90 -5.87
CA LYS A 102 20.15 -14.95 -5.97
C LYS A 102 20.68 -14.34 -7.27
N HIS A 103 19.86 -14.18 -8.31
CA HIS A 103 20.25 -13.50 -9.55
C HIS A 103 20.52 -12.01 -9.33
N LEU A 104 19.98 -11.42 -8.25
CA LEU A 104 20.25 -10.04 -7.87
C LEU A 104 21.70 -9.83 -7.35
N LYS A 105 22.43 -10.90 -6.97
CA LYS A 105 23.78 -10.79 -6.40
C LYS A 105 24.73 -10.03 -7.32
N GLY A 106 25.34 -8.95 -6.78
CA GLY A 106 26.27 -8.09 -7.52
C GLY A 106 25.62 -7.24 -8.61
N LYS A 107 24.29 -7.29 -8.78
CA LYS A 107 23.57 -6.51 -9.78
C LYS A 107 23.23 -5.12 -9.27
N ARG A 108 23.11 -4.18 -10.20
CA ARG A 108 22.61 -2.82 -9.94
C ARG A 108 21.10 -2.87 -9.82
N VAL A 109 20.58 -2.46 -8.67
CA VAL A 109 19.15 -2.48 -8.38
C VAL A 109 18.70 -1.08 -7.94
N LEU A 110 17.80 -0.47 -8.69
CA LEU A 110 17.09 0.73 -8.27
C LEU A 110 16.07 0.33 -7.19
N VAL A 111 16.17 0.92 -6.02
CA VAL A 111 15.33 0.56 -4.87
C VAL A 111 14.55 1.78 -4.39
N ASP A 112 13.26 1.62 -4.15
CA ASP A 112 12.46 2.64 -3.46
C ASP A 112 12.92 2.73 -1.99
N HIS A 113 13.53 3.86 -1.63
CA HIS A 113 14.08 4.13 -0.30
C HIS A 113 13.06 4.73 0.67
N PHE A 114 11.80 4.83 0.28
CA PHE A 114 10.77 5.20 1.23
C PHE A 114 10.69 4.17 2.37
N PHE A 115 10.46 4.63 3.57
CA PHE A 115 10.57 3.92 4.85
C PHE A 115 10.14 2.43 4.82
N GLN A 116 8.85 2.15 4.62
CA GLN A 116 8.34 0.78 4.68
C GLN A 116 8.73 -0.08 3.46
N PRO A 117 8.68 0.38 2.21
CA PRO A 117 9.15 -0.38 1.06
C PRO A 117 10.58 -0.89 1.19
N LEU A 118 11.51 -0.06 1.67
CA LEU A 118 12.90 -0.48 1.90
C LEU A 118 13.01 -1.55 2.98
N ALA A 119 12.30 -1.38 4.10
CA ALA A 119 12.28 -2.38 5.18
C ALA A 119 11.74 -3.73 4.70
N MET A 120 10.66 -3.71 3.90
CA MET A 120 10.06 -4.91 3.29
C MET A 120 11.03 -5.58 2.32
N PHE A 121 11.71 -4.82 1.46
CA PHE A 121 12.68 -5.35 0.50
C PHE A 121 13.87 -6.01 1.22
N ARG A 122 14.42 -5.37 2.27
CA ARG A 122 15.46 -5.97 3.12
C ARG A 122 15.00 -7.29 3.73
N PHE A 123 13.75 -7.34 4.21
CA PHE A 123 13.19 -8.54 4.80
C PHE A 123 12.93 -9.65 3.77
N ALA A 124 12.50 -9.29 2.54
CA ALA A 124 12.38 -10.22 1.43
C ALA A 124 13.73 -10.84 1.07
N LEU A 125 14.79 -10.03 0.94
CA LEU A 125 16.15 -10.53 0.72
C LEU A 125 16.58 -11.50 1.81
N LYS A 126 16.35 -11.16 3.10
CA LYS A 126 16.62 -12.06 4.24
C LYS A 126 15.89 -13.40 4.11
N ALA A 127 14.61 -13.37 3.74
CA ALA A 127 13.82 -14.60 3.57
C ALA A 127 14.39 -15.51 2.46
N GLN A 128 15.14 -14.93 1.51
CA GLN A 128 15.80 -15.62 0.42
C GLN A 128 17.29 -15.92 0.69
N GLY A 129 17.75 -15.73 1.94
CA GLY A 129 19.13 -15.97 2.35
C GLY A 129 20.13 -14.96 1.80
N MET A 130 19.70 -13.73 1.57
CA MET A 130 20.49 -12.60 1.09
C MET A 130 20.41 -11.42 2.06
N VAL A 131 21.31 -10.48 1.88
CA VAL A 131 21.31 -9.17 2.56
C VAL A 131 21.37 -8.03 1.53
N LEU A 132 21.06 -6.81 1.93
CA LEU A 132 21.08 -5.67 1.02
C LEU A 132 22.47 -5.45 0.40
N ASP A 133 23.54 -5.71 1.15
CA ASP A 133 24.93 -5.58 0.69
C ASP A 133 25.35 -6.62 -0.36
N ASP A 134 24.52 -7.65 -0.60
CA ASP A 134 24.75 -8.58 -1.72
C ASP A 134 24.46 -7.95 -3.10
N ILE A 135 23.81 -6.79 -3.14
CA ILE A 135 23.41 -6.08 -4.37
C ILE A 135 24.04 -4.68 -4.42
N GLN A 136 24.10 -4.09 -5.61
CA GLN A 136 24.51 -2.69 -5.79
C GLN A 136 23.24 -1.81 -5.78
N VAL A 137 22.89 -1.28 -4.61
CA VAL A 137 21.72 -0.44 -4.42
C VAL A 137 21.92 0.93 -5.07
N ILE A 138 20.93 1.38 -5.83
CA ILE A 138 20.87 2.72 -6.41
C ILE A 138 19.63 3.42 -5.83
N ASP A 139 19.85 4.56 -5.19
CA ASP A 139 18.81 5.51 -4.78
C ASP A 139 18.72 6.62 -5.83
N ALA A 140 17.67 6.64 -6.62
CA ALA A 140 17.42 7.66 -7.62
C ALA A 140 16.43 8.73 -7.15
N GLY A 141 15.92 8.62 -5.92
CA GLY A 141 14.96 9.56 -5.35
C GLY A 141 13.52 9.01 -5.33
N ASP A 142 12.56 9.78 -5.83
CA ASP A 142 11.15 9.38 -5.83
C ASP A 142 10.82 8.34 -6.92
N VAL A 143 9.58 7.82 -6.89
CA VAL A 143 9.11 6.76 -7.82
C VAL A 143 9.30 7.17 -9.29
N SER A 144 9.05 8.44 -9.64
CA SER A 144 9.21 8.93 -11.00
C SER A 144 10.67 8.96 -11.43
N ALA A 145 11.56 9.39 -10.54
CA ALA A 145 13.00 9.40 -10.77
C ALA A 145 13.57 7.97 -10.89
N ILE A 146 13.10 7.03 -10.06
CA ILE A 146 13.45 5.61 -10.13
C ILE A 146 13.02 5.01 -11.47
N GLU A 147 11.78 5.24 -11.91
CA GLU A 147 11.29 4.75 -13.19
C GLU A 147 12.10 5.34 -14.35
N GLN A 148 12.37 6.66 -14.33
CA GLN A 148 13.15 7.33 -15.38
C GLN A 148 14.60 6.81 -15.43
N ALA A 149 15.26 6.60 -14.27
CA ALA A 149 16.61 6.02 -14.21
C ALA A 149 16.65 4.60 -14.79
N PHE A 150 15.60 3.79 -14.49
CA PHE A 150 15.49 2.48 -15.11
C PHE A 150 15.32 2.59 -16.63
N ARG A 151 14.44 3.46 -17.14
CA ARG A 151 14.28 3.70 -18.59
C ARG A 151 15.57 4.11 -19.27
N ASN A 152 16.42 4.89 -18.60
CA ASN A 152 17.75 5.31 -19.10
C ASN A 152 18.82 4.21 -19.15
N GLY A 153 18.60 3.07 -18.50
CA GLY A 153 19.58 1.98 -18.47
C GLY A 153 20.51 1.97 -17.26
N ASP A 154 20.18 2.74 -16.22
CA ASP A 154 21.08 2.95 -15.07
C ASP A 154 21.17 1.73 -14.14
N ALA A 155 20.27 0.75 -14.26
CA ALA A 155 20.25 -0.46 -13.44
C ALA A 155 19.83 -1.70 -14.21
N ASP A 156 20.14 -2.86 -13.65
CA ASP A 156 19.81 -4.18 -14.19
C ASP A 156 18.40 -4.60 -13.74
N TYR A 157 18.01 -4.21 -12.51
CA TYR A 157 16.69 -4.44 -11.92
C TYR A 157 16.15 -3.19 -11.25
N VAL A 158 14.83 -3.19 -11.04
CA VAL A 158 14.12 -2.11 -10.33
C VAL A 158 13.11 -2.70 -9.36
N HIS A 159 12.98 -2.07 -8.18
CA HIS A 159 12.01 -2.34 -7.14
C HIS A 159 10.96 -1.24 -7.14
N LEU A 160 9.76 -1.53 -7.65
CA LEU A 160 8.66 -0.57 -7.82
C LEU A 160 7.31 -1.18 -7.44
N GLN A 161 6.41 -0.31 -6.98
CA GLN A 161 4.99 -0.63 -6.78
C GLN A 161 4.22 -0.48 -8.10
N GLY A 162 3.23 -1.36 -8.34
CA GLY A 162 2.37 -1.22 -9.52
C GLY A 162 1.53 0.07 -9.51
N PRO A 163 1.26 0.63 -10.70
CA PRO A 163 1.38 0.00 -12.02
C PRO A 163 2.73 0.20 -12.75
N ALA A 164 3.71 0.90 -12.15
CA ALA A 164 4.96 1.25 -12.85
C ALA A 164 5.73 0.05 -13.43
N PRO A 165 5.97 -1.06 -12.71
CA PRO A 165 6.67 -2.21 -13.32
C PRO A 165 5.87 -2.85 -14.47
N GLN A 166 4.53 -2.89 -14.39
CA GLN A 166 3.68 -3.40 -15.48
C GLN A 166 3.68 -2.46 -16.69
N GLN A 167 3.82 -1.13 -16.46
CA GLN A 167 3.99 -0.16 -17.54
C GLN A 167 5.35 -0.35 -18.24
N LEU A 168 6.43 -0.53 -17.49
CA LEU A 168 7.75 -0.82 -18.06
C LEU A 168 7.73 -2.12 -18.88
N GLU A 169 6.97 -3.12 -18.44
CA GLU A 169 6.80 -4.38 -19.17
C GLU A 169 5.98 -4.18 -20.45
N GLN A 170 4.91 -3.40 -20.42
CA GLN A 170 4.13 -3.04 -21.61
C GLN A 170 4.96 -2.28 -22.64
N ASP A 171 5.86 -1.42 -22.18
CA ASP A 171 6.77 -0.64 -23.02
C ASP A 171 7.93 -1.48 -23.58
N GLY A 172 8.04 -2.77 -23.21
CA GLY A 172 9.11 -3.66 -23.64
C GLY A 172 10.48 -3.35 -23.04
N LEU A 173 10.51 -2.65 -21.89
CA LEU A 173 11.73 -2.21 -21.21
C LEU A 173 12.10 -3.09 -20.02
N ALA A 174 11.15 -3.89 -19.53
CA ALA A 174 11.34 -4.75 -18.37
C ALA A 174 10.47 -6.00 -18.43
N HIS A 175 10.76 -6.94 -17.53
CA HIS A 175 9.95 -8.10 -17.22
C HIS A 175 9.78 -8.19 -15.71
N VAL A 176 8.55 -8.31 -15.22
CA VAL A 176 8.28 -8.54 -13.80
C VAL A 176 8.71 -9.97 -13.46
N VAL A 177 9.72 -10.12 -12.60
CA VAL A 177 10.35 -11.42 -12.29
C VAL A 177 10.06 -11.93 -10.89
N ALA A 178 9.71 -11.04 -9.94
CA ALA A 178 9.35 -11.45 -8.57
C ALA A 178 8.39 -10.47 -7.89
N SER A 179 7.67 -10.98 -6.88
CA SER A 179 6.85 -10.20 -5.95
C SER A 179 7.52 -10.16 -4.57
N VAL A 180 7.69 -8.96 -4.02
CA VAL A 180 8.13 -8.79 -2.63
C VAL A 180 7.07 -9.33 -1.67
N GLY A 181 5.79 -9.15 -2.00
CA GLY A 181 4.67 -9.65 -1.21
C GLY A 181 4.60 -11.17 -1.10
N GLU A 182 5.07 -11.92 -2.12
CA GLU A 182 5.22 -13.37 -2.03
C GLU A 182 6.37 -13.75 -1.11
N ALA A 183 7.51 -13.07 -1.22
CA ALA A 183 8.70 -13.36 -0.44
C ALA A 183 8.51 -13.06 1.06
N VAL A 184 7.80 -11.99 1.41
CA VAL A 184 7.52 -11.60 2.80
C VAL A 184 6.34 -12.38 3.40
N GLY A 185 5.35 -12.71 2.57
CA GLY A 185 4.08 -13.31 3.01
C GLY A 185 3.08 -12.29 3.57
N PRO A 186 2.01 -12.76 4.25
CA PRO A 186 1.00 -11.88 4.83
C PRO A 186 1.58 -10.93 5.88
N VAL A 187 1.25 -9.64 5.77
CA VAL A 187 1.75 -8.56 6.62
C VAL A 187 0.75 -7.39 6.63
N ALA A 188 0.64 -6.66 7.75
CA ALA A 188 -0.17 -5.45 7.83
C ALA A 188 0.50 -4.31 7.05
N PHE A 189 0.39 -4.34 5.71
CA PHE A 189 1.14 -3.42 4.84
C PHE A 189 0.52 -2.03 4.83
N SER A 190 -0.74 -1.90 4.41
CA SER A 190 -1.43 -0.61 4.43
C SER A 190 -2.83 -0.70 5.01
N SER A 191 -3.31 0.41 5.53
CA SER A 191 -4.53 0.50 6.31
C SER A 191 -5.16 1.88 6.21
N LEU A 192 -6.42 1.97 6.56
CA LEU A 192 -7.10 3.22 6.82
C LEU A 192 -6.82 3.68 8.24
N CYS A 193 -6.55 4.96 8.42
CA CYS A 193 -6.35 5.59 9.71
C CYS A 193 -7.18 6.88 9.87
N ALA A 194 -7.47 7.21 11.11
CA ALA A 194 -8.21 8.41 11.50
C ALA A 194 -7.87 8.79 12.94
N THR A 195 -8.34 9.95 13.38
CA THR A 195 -8.32 10.29 14.81
C THR A 195 -9.33 9.44 15.59
N ARG A 196 -9.04 9.11 16.85
CA ARG A 196 -9.98 8.36 17.71
C ARG A 196 -11.34 9.04 17.81
N ALA A 197 -11.36 10.37 17.95
CA ALA A 197 -12.58 11.13 18.05
C ALA A 197 -13.49 11.00 16.81
N TRP A 198 -12.91 10.92 15.61
CA TRP A 198 -13.70 10.73 14.40
C TRP A 198 -14.31 9.32 14.32
N LEU A 199 -13.60 8.29 14.81
CA LEU A 199 -14.07 6.90 14.76
C LEU A 199 -15.35 6.66 15.57
N ASP A 200 -15.66 7.52 16.54
CA ASP A 200 -16.88 7.46 17.36
C ASP A 200 -18.08 8.17 16.72
N THR A 201 -17.98 8.63 15.46
CA THR A 201 -19.03 9.38 14.76
C THR A 201 -19.90 8.49 13.88
N GLU A 202 -21.14 8.93 13.61
CA GLU A 202 -22.02 8.32 12.62
C GLU A 202 -21.41 8.32 11.20
N MET A 203 -20.58 9.33 10.88
CA MET A 203 -19.86 9.39 9.60
C MET A 203 -18.86 8.25 9.47
N ALA A 204 -18.18 7.86 10.54
CA ALA A 204 -17.26 6.75 10.55
C ALA A 204 -17.98 5.40 10.33
N LEU A 205 -19.15 5.23 10.93
CA LEU A 205 -20.00 4.06 10.71
C LEU A 205 -20.46 3.96 9.26
N ALA A 206 -20.98 5.06 8.69
CA ALA A 206 -21.39 5.13 7.29
C ALA A 206 -20.23 4.87 6.33
N PHE A 207 -19.06 5.50 6.58
CA PHE A 207 -17.86 5.24 5.81
C PHE A 207 -17.45 3.76 5.82
N MET A 208 -17.48 3.15 7.00
CA MET A 208 -17.07 1.75 7.16
C MET A 208 -18.01 0.78 6.43
N GLN A 209 -19.33 1.06 6.43
CA GLN A 209 -20.30 0.32 5.62
C GLN A 209 -19.95 0.41 4.13
N ALA A 210 -19.75 1.63 3.61
CA ALA A 210 -19.37 1.85 2.21
C ALA A 210 -18.04 1.17 1.84
N TYR A 211 -17.05 1.25 2.74
CA TYR A 211 -15.74 0.62 2.52
C TYR A 211 -15.84 -0.90 2.46
N GLN A 212 -16.64 -1.54 3.32
CA GLN A 212 -16.85 -2.99 3.27
C GLN A 212 -17.46 -3.44 1.95
N GLU A 213 -18.44 -2.70 1.41
CA GLU A 213 -19.04 -2.97 0.10
C GLU A 213 -18.00 -2.79 -1.02
N GLY A 214 -17.26 -1.67 -1.04
CA GLY A 214 -16.20 -1.41 -2.01
C GLY A 214 -15.07 -2.42 -1.96
N LEU A 215 -14.65 -2.83 -0.76
CA LEU A 215 -13.63 -3.86 -0.55
C LEU A 215 -14.10 -5.22 -1.08
N ALA A 216 -15.32 -5.64 -0.77
CA ALA A 216 -15.90 -6.90 -1.26
C ALA A 216 -15.99 -6.90 -2.80
N PHE A 217 -16.37 -5.78 -3.39
CA PHE A 217 -16.44 -5.60 -4.83
C PHE A 217 -15.03 -5.63 -5.45
N ALA A 218 -14.05 -4.91 -4.90
CA ALA A 218 -12.66 -4.91 -5.38
C ALA A 218 -12.00 -6.31 -5.33
N VAL A 219 -12.39 -7.16 -4.38
CA VAL A 219 -11.87 -8.53 -4.26
C VAL A 219 -12.46 -9.45 -5.34
N SER A 220 -13.74 -9.26 -5.72
CA SER A 220 -14.49 -10.23 -6.53
C SER A 220 -14.77 -9.82 -7.98
N ALA A 221 -14.78 -8.52 -8.28
CA ALA A 221 -15.10 -8.01 -9.60
C ALA A 221 -13.94 -8.25 -10.60
N PRO A 222 -14.26 -8.36 -11.91
CA PRO A 222 -13.23 -8.42 -12.94
C PRO A 222 -12.30 -7.20 -12.91
N ALA A 223 -11.00 -7.43 -13.02
CA ALA A 223 -10.00 -6.36 -12.95
C ALA A 223 -10.19 -5.27 -14.02
N ASP A 224 -10.69 -5.63 -15.22
CA ASP A 224 -10.98 -4.67 -16.27
C ASP A 224 -12.17 -3.75 -15.94
N GLU A 225 -13.17 -4.27 -15.22
CA GLU A 225 -14.29 -3.48 -14.72
C GLU A 225 -13.80 -2.47 -13.66
N LEU A 226 -12.97 -2.92 -12.71
CA LEU A 226 -12.37 -2.06 -11.70
C LEU A 226 -11.51 -0.96 -12.32
N ALA A 227 -10.65 -1.32 -13.29
CA ALA A 227 -9.82 -0.36 -14.03
C ALA A 227 -10.65 0.68 -14.77
N ALA A 228 -11.75 0.25 -15.41
CA ALA A 228 -12.66 1.15 -16.11
C ALA A 228 -13.33 2.15 -15.16
N MET A 229 -13.79 1.67 -13.99
CA MET A 229 -14.42 2.53 -12.98
C MET A 229 -13.45 3.55 -12.42
N GLU A 230 -12.23 3.14 -12.06
CA GLU A 230 -11.20 4.04 -11.57
C GLU A 230 -10.87 5.14 -12.59
N GLN A 231 -10.69 4.76 -13.86
CA GLN A 231 -10.41 5.74 -14.93
C GLN A 231 -11.60 6.68 -15.19
N SER A 232 -12.82 6.17 -15.13
CA SER A 232 -14.04 6.99 -15.30
C SER A 232 -14.22 8.01 -14.17
N ALA A 233 -13.71 7.71 -12.98
CA ALA A 233 -13.66 8.62 -11.84
C ALA A 233 -12.46 9.61 -11.89
N GLY A 234 -11.65 9.55 -12.94
CA GLY A 234 -10.50 10.42 -13.12
C GLY A 234 -9.19 9.92 -12.48
N PHE A 235 -9.18 8.70 -11.93
CA PHE A 235 -7.98 8.05 -11.42
C PHE A 235 -7.19 7.43 -12.59
N PHE A 236 -5.85 7.49 -12.53
CA PHE A 236 -4.96 6.84 -13.51
C PHE A 236 -5.22 7.21 -14.98
N THR A 237 -5.60 8.45 -15.25
CA THR A 237 -5.91 8.93 -16.61
C THR A 237 -4.74 8.84 -17.60
N GLY A 238 -3.50 8.77 -17.10
CA GLY A 238 -2.28 8.64 -17.92
C GLY A 238 -1.79 7.19 -18.09
N ILE A 239 -2.49 6.19 -17.53
CA ILE A 239 -2.10 4.79 -17.59
C ILE A 239 -2.98 4.06 -18.61
N ASP A 240 -2.37 3.19 -19.45
CA ASP A 240 -3.13 2.32 -20.34
C ASP A 240 -4.06 1.41 -19.51
N ARG A 241 -5.31 1.26 -19.96
CA ARG A 241 -6.31 0.46 -19.26
C ARG A 241 -5.88 -1.00 -19.10
N GLN A 242 -5.19 -1.56 -20.08
CA GLN A 242 -4.73 -2.95 -20.02
C GLN A 242 -3.64 -3.11 -18.95
N VAL A 243 -2.73 -2.12 -18.82
CA VAL A 243 -1.72 -2.07 -17.76
C VAL A 243 -2.38 -1.99 -16.39
N LEU A 244 -3.35 -1.09 -16.21
CA LEU A 244 -4.08 -0.94 -14.96
C LEU A 244 -4.83 -2.23 -14.59
N SER A 245 -5.57 -2.79 -15.53
CA SER A 245 -6.30 -4.06 -15.37
C SER A 245 -5.36 -5.22 -15.00
N LYS A 246 -4.23 -5.37 -15.70
CA LYS A 246 -3.19 -6.38 -15.38
C LYS A 246 -2.64 -6.19 -13.97
N THR A 247 -2.38 -4.95 -13.56
CA THR A 247 -1.90 -4.62 -12.21
C THR A 247 -2.91 -5.03 -11.14
N ILE A 248 -4.18 -4.65 -11.32
CA ILE A 248 -5.27 -5.00 -10.40
C ILE A 248 -5.43 -6.52 -10.30
N ALA A 249 -5.47 -7.22 -11.45
CA ALA A 249 -5.55 -8.69 -11.49
C ALA A 249 -4.38 -9.35 -10.74
N THR A 250 -3.18 -8.79 -10.86
CA THR A 250 -2.00 -9.29 -10.13
C THR A 250 -2.19 -9.14 -8.62
N TYR A 251 -2.69 -8.01 -8.15
CA TYR A 251 -2.95 -7.79 -6.71
C TYR A 251 -4.08 -8.67 -6.17
N GLN A 252 -5.12 -8.93 -6.97
CA GLN A 252 -6.17 -9.90 -6.63
C GLN A 252 -5.58 -11.31 -6.50
N ALA A 253 -4.80 -11.75 -7.48
CA ALA A 253 -4.17 -13.08 -7.51
C ALA A 253 -3.18 -13.29 -6.35
N LEU A 254 -2.41 -12.25 -5.99
CA LEU A 254 -1.51 -12.27 -4.83
C LEU A 254 -2.26 -12.32 -3.48
N GLY A 255 -3.57 -12.05 -3.47
CA GLY A 255 -4.34 -11.95 -2.23
C GLY A 255 -3.94 -10.74 -1.38
N CYS A 256 -3.62 -9.62 -2.03
CA CYS A 256 -3.32 -8.36 -1.34
C CYS A 256 -4.55 -7.84 -0.59
N TRP A 257 -5.74 -8.10 -1.12
CA TRP A 257 -7.02 -7.65 -0.57
C TRP A 257 -7.86 -8.81 -0.07
N ARG A 258 -8.61 -8.55 1.00
CA ARG A 258 -9.53 -9.52 1.62
C ARG A 258 -10.84 -8.83 1.93
N THR A 259 -11.93 -9.58 1.93
CA THR A 259 -13.27 -9.06 2.31
C THR A 259 -13.38 -8.73 3.80
N ASP A 260 -12.53 -9.33 4.66
CA ASP A 260 -12.43 -8.99 6.08
C ASP A 260 -11.53 -7.74 6.24
N PRO A 261 -12.08 -6.61 6.70
CA PRO A 261 -11.33 -5.35 6.83
C PRO A 261 -10.45 -5.28 8.08
N THR A 262 -10.44 -6.30 8.94
CA THR A 262 -9.66 -6.25 10.18
C THR A 262 -8.16 -6.36 9.91
N ILE A 263 -7.36 -5.59 10.64
CA ILE A 263 -5.91 -5.74 10.66
C ILE A 263 -5.60 -6.91 11.59
N ARG A 264 -5.16 -8.04 11.05
CA ARG A 264 -4.93 -9.25 11.86
C ARG A 264 -3.69 -9.11 12.73
N LYS A 265 -3.78 -9.61 13.96
CA LYS A 265 -2.66 -9.56 14.91
C LYS A 265 -1.42 -10.30 14.37
N SER A 266 -1.58 -11.43 13.70
CA SER A 266 -0.48 -12.18 13.08
C SER A 266 0.25 -11.39 11.98
N GLU A 267 -0.47 -10.55 11.23
CA GLU A 267 0.10 -9.70 10.18
C GLU A 267 0.80 -8.47 10.77
N TYR A 268 0.28 -7.95 11.88
CA TYR A 268 0.96 -6.91 12.67
C TYR A 268 2.25 -7.45 13.29
N GLU A 269 2.23 -8.66 13.87
CA GLU A 269 3.44 -9.30 14.39
C GLU A 269 4.50 -9.49 13.29
N ARG A 270 4.08 -9.88 12.08
CA ARG A 270 4.99 -9.93 10.92
C ARG A 270 5.55 -8.55 10.57
N LEU A 271 4.76 -7.48 10.64
CA LEU A 271 5.24 -6.12 10.43
C LEU A 271 6.31 -5.74 11.45
N LEU A 272 6.12 -6.09 12.72
CA LEU A 272 7.14 -5.89 13.75
C LEU A 272 8.42 -6.67 13.45
N ASP A 273 8.32 -7.92 12.95
CA ASP A 273 9.51 -8.69 12.54
C ASP A 273 10.32 -7.97 11.44
N VAL A 274 9.62 -7.38 10.47
CA VAL A 274 10.24 -6.59 9.39
C VAL A 274 11.01 -5.40 9.97
N PHE A 275 10.36 -4.60 10.81
CA PHE A 275 10.94 -3.36 11.33
C PHE A 275 12.01 -3.60 12.42
N MET A 276 11.90 -4.68 13.20
CA MET A 276 12.98 -5.14 14.09
C MET A 276 14.21 -5.57 13.29
N TYR A 277 14.02 -6.27 12.16
CA TYR A 277 15.13 -6.70 11.31
C TYR A 277 15.81 -5.53 10.60
N SER A 278 15.05 -4.55 10.11
CA SER A 278 15.62 -3.36 9.48
C SER A 278 16.31 -2.41 10.47
N GLY A 279 16.06 -2.59 11.78
CA GLY A 279 16.61 -1.75 12.83
C GLY A 279 15.86 -0.42 13.05
N ASP A 280 14.68 -0.27 12.42
CA ASP A 280 13.88 0.95 12.52
C ASP A 280 13.08 1.03 13.83
N ILE A 281 12.89 -0.09 14.52
CA ILE A 281 12.37 -0.16 15.88
C ILE A 281 13.30 -0.97 16.78
N SER A 282 13.40 -0.56 18.04
CA SER A 282 14.26 -1.19 19.07
C SER A 282 13.53 -2.25 19.90
N ARG A 283 12.20 -2.24 19.87
CA ARG A 283 11.31 -3.13 20.63
C ARG A 283 10.01 -3.40 19.92
N ARG A 284 9.32 -4.47 20.30
CA ARG A 284 7.98 -4.76 19.80
C ARG A 284 6.96 -3.86 20.51
N HIS A 285 6.11 -3.21 19.74
CA HIS A 285 5.01 -2.39 20.25
C HIS A 285 3.71 -3.20 20.29
N THR A 286 2.83 -2.90 21.24
CA THR A 286 1.57 -3.62 21.39
C THR A 286 0.60 -3.25 20.25
N TYR A 287 -0.16 -4.24 19.77
CA TYR A 287 -1.15 -4.06 18.72
C TYR A 287 -2.16 -2.95 19.06
N GLU A 288 -2.66 -2.96 20.29
CA GLU A 288 -3.72 -2.07 20.77
C GLU A 288 -3.25 -0.60 20.90
N SER A 289 -1.93 -0.36 20.87
CA SER A 289 -1.40 1.02 20.90
C SER A 289 -1.66 1.79 19.61
N VAL A 290 -1.78 1.11 18.48
CA VAL A 290 -1.89 1.72 17.13
C VAL A 290 -3.08 1.23 16.32
N ILE A 291 -3.68 0.10 16.68
CA ILE A 291 -4.79 -0.52 15.93
C ILE A 291 -6.03 -0.61 16.83
N VAL A 292 -7.17 -0.26 16.25
CA VAL A 292 -8.48 -0.38 16.86
C VAL A 292 -9.41 -1.15 15.92
N PRO A 293 -10.48 -1.79 16.42
CA PRO A 293 -11.48 -2.42 15.55
C PRO A 293 -12.12 -1.40 14.59
N PRO A 294 -12.54 -1.81 13.39
CA PRO A 294 -13.31 -0.97 12.49
C PRO A 294 -14.63 -0.50 13.14
N PRO A 295 -15.07 0.75 12.93
CA PRO A 295 -16.37 1.23 13.42
C PRO A 295 -17.52 0.29 13.02
N GLY A 296 -18.38 -0.06 13.98
CA GLY A 296 -19.54 -0.94 13.78
C GLY A 296 -19.20 -2.43 13.52
N TYR A 297 -17.93 -2.80 13.51
CA TYR A 297 -17.53 -4.17 13.28
C TYR A 297 -17.58 -5.00 14.57
N SER A 298 -18.57 -5.87 14.67
CA SER A 298 -18.75 -6.82 15.78
C SER A 298 -18.18 -8.19 15.46
N GLY A 299 -17.03 -8.27 14.78
CA GLY A 299 -16.38 -9.52 14.41
C GLY A 299 -16.11 -10.40 15.65
N LYS A 300 -16.53 -11.65 15.60
CA LYS A 300 -16.11 -12.64 16.58
C LYS A 300 -14.60 -12.80 16.47
N GLN A 301 -13.89 -12.43 17.52
CA GLN A 301 -12.48 -12.75 17.70
C GLN A 301 -12.24 -14.26 17.72
#